data_99468315dbb12f6aaf9976dc2d8adc4a
#
_entry.id   99468315dbb12f6aaf9976dc2d8adc4a
#
_cell.length_a   1.000
_cell.length_b   1.000
_cell.length_c   1.000
_cell.angle_alpha   90.00
_cell.angle_beta   90.00
_cell.angle_gamma   90.00
#
_symmetry.space_group_name_H-M   'P 1'
#
loop_
_entity.id
_entity.type
_entity.pdbx_description
1 polymer ?
#
loop_
_entity_poly.entity_id
_entity_poly.type
_entity_poly.pdbx_seq_one_letter_code
_entity_poly.pdbx_strand_id
1 'polypeptide(L)'
;MEEKDFIVNVGPQGTFKPSGLYHSIPADIDAMFLRYEATSVKKITIYFHGGLVNEKTGMATAIKMEKHFSSIGQTPICFVWETGLIETVASNIGKIADTKLFGKLIKILTKKLSSKLGFDISEGRGAGVTLTNAQVEVELSRKNPFENYTQRNLESKGRGADASTNLPAKPEDLEGEFKFEIESDFELISIVGESKLTIPNAGGGQSRGIIDTALLIKSLAKIAFRVIKRFVGKRDHDFYPTIIEELLRELYIAELGAWVWNNMKVKSNDMWKDNSGISDINQYAGRYLFDKLVDFHKKYPDVQVNLVGHSAGSIAICNLLKMSSSNYPQLIFDKIIFMAPACRIDLFRDEIVLHENRFKTFRMFTMTDSNEKHDLLVPYFYTHSLLYLISGILENEGNDFDAYVLGLERDIKATPPYDSVKEITDSNKFLYEAGKNRTAFSQTDGTASEGLRTQSLSHGSFDDDDATIGSIKFMLS
;
A
#
# COMPACT_ATOMS: atom_id res chain seq x y z
N MET A 1 -3.55 -25.88 19.57
CA MET A 1 -4.96 -25.58 19.26
C MET A 1 -5.27 -26.10 17.87
N GLU A 2 -6.48 -26.56 17.60
CA GLU A 2 -6.92 -26.81 16.22
C GLU A 2 -7.13 -25.50 15.50
N GLU A 3 -7.03 -25.49 14.16
CA GLU A 3 -7.17 -24.24 13.37
C GLU A 3 -8.50 -23.50 13.62
N LYS A 4 -9.59 -24.26 13.79
CA LYS A 4 -10.92 -23.71 14.13
C LYS A 4 -11.00 -23.03 15.50
N ASP A 5 -9.99 -23.22 16.34
CA ASP A 5 -9.94 -22.64 17.66
C ASP A 5 -9.50 -21.18 17.68
N PHE A 6 -8.85 -20.72 16.60
CA PHE A 6 -8.24 -19.38 16.54
C PHE A 6 -8.28 -18.73 15.15
N ILE A 7 -8.74 -19.42 14.09
CA ILE A 7 -8.82 -18.84 12.75
C ILE A 7 -10.26 -18.48 12.38
N VAL A 8 -10.43 -17.27 11.87
CA VAL A 8 -11.68 -16.79 11.25
C VAL A 8 -11.38 -16.53 9.78
N ASN A 9 -11.83 -17.43 8.90
CA ASN A 9 -11.72 -17.24 7.46
C ASN A 9 -12.90 -16.38 6.99
N VAL A 10 -12.56 -15.28 6.27
CA VAL A 10 -13.52 -14.33 5.72
C VAL A 10 -13.71 -14.58 4.24
N GLY A 11 -14.87 -15.05 3.87
CA GLY A 11 -15.25 -15.35 2.49
C GLY A 11 -15.63 -14.13 1.64
N PRO A 12 -16.25 -14.36 0.48
CA PRO A 12 -16.66 -13.29 -0.42
C PRO A 12 -17.54 -12.25 0.28
N GLN A 13 -17.31 -10.98 -0.05
CA GLN A 13 -18.07 -9.84 0.50
C GLN A 13 -18.04 -9.75 2.05
N GLY A 14 -17.03 -10.33 2.69
CA GLY A 14 -16.90 -10.26 4.15
C GLY A 14 -17.76 -11.28 4.92
N THR A 15 -18.36 -12.25 4.25
CA THR A 15 -19.28 -13.23 4.83
C THR A 15 -18.59 -14.54 5.21
N PHE A 16 -19.35 -15.49 5.81
CA PHE A 16 -18.90 -16.89 6.02
C PHE A 16 -19.03 -17.78 4.77
N LYS A 17 -19.40 -17.23 3.60
CA LYS A 17 -19.48 -18.03 2.37
C LYS A 17 -18.13 -18.63 2.02
N PRO A 18 -18.06 -19.93 1.68
CA PRO A 18 -16.80 -20.56 1.27
C PRO A 18 -16.20 -19.86 0.05
N SER A 19 -14.88 -19.65 0.05
CA SER A 19 -14.12 -19.09 -1.07
C SER A 19 -12.88 -19.88 -1.44
N GLY A 20 -12.46 -20.82 -0.61
CA GLY A 20 -11.25 -21.60 -0.76
C GLY A 20 -11.35 -23.00 -0.18
N LEU A 21 -10.20 -23.53 0.25
CA LEU A 21 -10.11 -24.86 0.89
C LEU A 21 -10.52 -24.83 2.37
N TYR A 22 -10.34 -23.69 3.02
CA TYR A 22 -10.69 -23.46 4.42
C TYR A 22 -11.86 -22.48 4.51
N HIS A 23 -12.79 -22.75 5.43
CA HIS A 23 -13.90 -21.83 5.71
C HIS A 23 -14.30 -21.92 7.18
N SER A 24 -14.69 -20.80 7.74
CA SER A 24 -15.29 -20.70 9.07
C SER A 24 -16.82 -20.61 8.93
N ILE A 25 -17.52 -21.09 9.97
CA ILE A 25 -18.98 -20.95 10.09
C ILE A 25 -19.32 -20.32 11.44
N PRO A 26 -20.51 -19.75 11.62
CA PRO A 26 -20.93 -19.16 12.91
C PRO A 26 -20.72 -20.08 14.11
N ALA A 27 -20.99 -21.39 13.96
CA ALA A 27 -20.81 -22.38 15.03
C ALA A 27 -19.34 -22.54 15.49
N ASP A 28 -18.36 -22.33 14.60
CA ASP A 28 -16.94 -22.35 14.98
C ASP A 28 -16.63 -21.18 15.94
N ILE A 29 -17.20 -20.00 15.67
CA ILE A 29 -17.05 -18.83 16.53
C ILE A 29 -17.75 -19.04 17.88
N ASP A 30 -18.95 -19.61 17.89
CA ASP A 30 -19.67 -19.96 19.13
C ASP A 30 -18.84 -20.93 20.00
N ALA A 31 -18.30 -21.99 19.38
CA ALA A 31 -17.42 -22.94 20.06
C ALA A 31 -16.15 -22.29 20.61
N MET A 32 -15.57 -21.32 19.88
CA MET A 32 -14.41 -20.55 20.31
C MET A 32 -14.71 -19.79 21.62
N PHE A 33 -15.81 -19.03 21.69
CA PHE A 33 -16.17 -18.27 22.89
C PHE A 33 -16.60 -19.16 24.06
N LEU A 34 -17.26 -20.29 23.82
CA LEU A 34 -17.54 -21.28 24.87
C LEU A 34 -16.25 -21.81 25.53
N ARG A 35 -15.20 -22.06 24.72
CA ARG A 35 -13.88 -22.43 25.26
C ARG A 35 -13.24 -21.30 26.05
N TYR A 36 -13.36 -20.05 25.59
CA TYR A 36 -12.82 -18.90 26.33
C TYR A 36 -13.47 -18.74 27.70
N GLU A 37 -14.78 -18.98 27.82
CA GLU A 37 -15.47 -19.03 29.10
C GLU A 37 -14.93 -20.19 29.98
N ALA A 38 -14.84 -21.41 29.43
CA ALA A 38 -14.37 -22.59 30.15
C ALA A 38 -12.92 -22.47 30.66
N THR A 39 -12.04 -21.79 29.90
CA THR A 39 -10.63 -21.61 30.26
C THR A 39 -10.34 -20.29 30.98
N SER A 40 -11.34 -19.48 31.25
CA SER A 40 -11.22 -18.18 31.93
C SER A 40 -10.20 -17.26 31.28
N VAL A 41 -10.28 -17.11 29.94
CA VAL A 41 -9.38 -16.25 29.13
C VAL A 41 -9.34 -14.83 29.69
N LYS A 42 -8.14 -14.26 29.77
CA LYS A 42 -7.89 -12.89 30.29
C LYS A 42 -7.35 -11.93 29.24
N LYS A 43 -6.71 -12.43 28.19
CA LYS A 43 -6.06 -11.61 27.16
C LYS A 43 -6.39 -12.19 25.79
N ILE A 44 -7.02 -11.41 24.93
CA ILE A 44 -7.32 -11.76 23.54
C ILE A 44 -6.51 -10.87 22.62
N THR A 45 -5.84 -11.45 21.62
CA THR A 45 -5.16 -10.72 20.56
C THR A 45 -5.76 -11.08 19.22
N ILE A 46 -6.38 -10.10 18.55
CA ILE A 46 -6.95 -10.27 17.22
C ILE A 46 -5.90 -9.81 16.20
N TYR A 47 -5.52 -10.71 15.31
CA TYR A 47 -4.52 -10.49 14.28
C TYR A 47 -5.15 -10.46 12.89
N PHE A 48 -4.78 -9.45 12.12
CA PHE A 48 -5.15 -9.28 10.71
C PHE A 48 -3.88 -9.31 9.86
N HIS A 49 -3.71 -10.36 9.05
CA HIS A 49 -2.56 -10.45 8.15
C HIS A 49 -2.64 -9.42 7.00
N GLY A 50 -1.52 -9.23 6.31
CA GLY A 50 -1.45 -8.36 5.13
C GLY A 50 -2.35 -8.84 3.99
N GLY A 51 -2.91 -7.89 3.26
CA GLY A 51 -3.87 -8.13 2.17
C GLY A 51 -3.27 -8.69 0.87
N LEU A 52 -2.13 -9.37 0.92
CA LEU A 52 -1.30 -9.61 -0.26
C LEU A 52 -0.98 -11.10 -0.45
N VAL A 53 -1.62 -11.95 0.34
CA VAL A 53 -1.31 -13.37 0.39
C VAL A 53 -2.52 -14.22 -0.04
N ASN A 54 -2.27 -15.34 -0.69
CA ASN A 54 -3.28 -16.34 -0.94
C ASN A 54 -3.71 -17.02 0.37
N GLU A 55 -4.79 -17.78 0.34
CA GLU A 55 -5.35 -18.45 1.53
C GLU A 55 -4.30 -19.32 2.24
N LYS A 56 -3.51 -20.11 1.51
CA LYS A 56 -2.48 -20.99 2.07
C LYS A 56 -1.42 -20.21 2.86
N THR A 57 -0.95 -19.11 2.32
CA THR A 57 0.04 -18.25 2.99
C THR A 57 -0.59 -17.55 4.19
N GLY A 58 -1.82 -17.05 4.07
CA GLY A 58 -2.57 -16.45 5.18
C GLY A 58 -2.77 -17.43 6.33
N MET A 59 -3.09 -18.70 6.05
CA MET A 59 -3.18 -19.77 7.04
C MET A 59 -1.83 -20.04 7.71
N ALA A 60 -0.75 -20.12 6.95
CA ALA A 60 0.60 -20.35 7.50
C ALA A 60 1.02 -19.19 8.42
N THR A 61 0.75 -17.95 8.04
CA THR A 61 0.99 -16.76 8.87
C THR A 61 0.14 -16.80 10.15
N ALA A 62 -1.15 -17.15 10.06
CA ALA A 62 -2.03 -17.28 11.22
C ALA A 62 -1.51 -18.32 12.23
N ILE A 63 -1.07 -19.50 11.75
CA ILE A 63 -0.49 -20.55 12.59
C ILE A 63 0.83 -20.09 13.25
N LYS A 64 1.66 -19.32 12.54
CA LYS A 64 2.88 -18.74 13.10
C LYS A 64 2.59 -17.73 14.19
N MET A 65 1.66 -16.79 13.93
CA MET A 65 1.29 -15.77 14.90
C MET A 65 0.58 -16.35 16.13
N GLU A 66 -0.23 -17.40 15.94
CA GLU A 66 -0.80 -18.17 17.06
C GLU A 66 0.29 -18.63 18.04
N LYS A 67 1.38 -19.26 17.55
CA LYS A 67 2.48 -19.71 18.38
C LYS A 67 3.17 -18.57 19.13
N HIS A 68 3.39 -17.44 18.45
CA HIS A 68 4.00 -16.26 19.08
C HIS A 68 3.12 -15.71 20.21
N PHE A 69 1.83 -15.55 19.99
CA PHE A 69 0.90 -14.98 20.99
C PHE A 69 0.63 -15.95 22.13
N SER A 70 0.39 -17.22 21.84
CA SER A 70 0.16 -18.24 22.87
C SER A 70 1.37 -18.41 23.78
N SER A 71 2.61 -18.25 23.27
CA SER A 71 3.84 -18.35 24.08
C SER A 71 3.96 -17.32 25.20
N ILE A 72 3.15 -16.24 25.15
CA ILE A 72 3.10 -15.16 26.15
C ILE A 72 1.75 -15.06 26.85
N GLY A 73 0.94 -16.12 26.80
CA GLY A 73 -0.36 -16.20 27.47
C GLY A 73 -1.46 -15.35 26.83
N GLN A 74 -1.30 -14.95 25.58
CA GLN A 74 -2.38 -14.36 24.80
C GLN A 74 -3.24 -15.46 24.16
N THR A 75 -4.53 -15.20 24.01
CA THR A 75 -5.46 -16.03 23.24
C THR A 75 -5.64 -15.42 21.86
N PRO A 76 -5.06 -16.01 20.80
CA PRO A 76 -5.13 -15.43 19.47
C PRO A 76 -6.48 -15.66 18.79
N ILE A 77 -6.90 -14.69 17.98
CA ILE A 77 -7.92 -14.81 16.94
C ILE A 77 -7.28 -14.27 15.67
N CYS A 78 -7.07 -15.10 14.67
CA CYS A 78 -6.41 -14.71 13.42
C CYS A 78 -7.44 -14.65 12.28
N PHE A 79 -7.62 -13.47 11.71
CA PHE A 79 -8.43 -13.32 10.51
C PHE A 79 -7.62 -13.74 9.29
N VAL A 80 -8.18 -14.65 8.49
CA VAL A 80 -7.66 -15.04 7.18
C VAL A 80 -8.65 -14.57 6.12
N TRP A 81 -8.17 -13.78 5.17
CA TRP A 81 -8.97 -13.20 4.10
C TRP A 81 -8.19 -13.23 2.80
N GLU A 82 -8.56 -14.10 1.92
CA GLU A 82 -7.89 -14.26 0.65
C GLU A 82 -7.89 -12.96 -0.17
N THR A 83 -6.72 -12.56 -0.63
CA THR A 83 -6.57 -11.34 -1.44
C THR A 83 -5.64 -11.53 -2.63
N GLY A 84 -4.60 -12.39 -2.55
CA GLY A 84 -3.70 -12.75 -3.67
C GLY A 84 -3.10 -11.60 -4.48
N LEU A 85 -3.06 -10.38 -3.94
CA LEU A 85 -2.77 -9.16 -4.69
C LEU A 85 -1.31 -9.07 -5.13
N ILE A 86 -0.33 -9.28 -4.23
CA ILE A 86 1.09 -9.08 -4.59
C ILE A 86 1.51 -10.02 -5.70
N GLU A 87 1.22 -11.31 -5.54
CA GLU A 87 1.60 -12.31 -6.53
C GLU A 87 0.97 -11.98 -7.89
N THR A 88 -0.31 -11.54 -7.88
CA THR A 88 -1.02 -11.15 -9.10
C THR A 88 -0.42 -9.88 -9.70
N VAL A 89 -0.25 -8.82 -8.91
CA VAL A 89 0.25 -7.52 -9.40
C VAL A 89 1.72 -7.62 -9.81
N ALA A 90 2.60 -8.23 -9.02
CA ALA A 90 4.01 -8.40 -9.39
C ALA A 90 4.18 -9.26 -10.64
N SER A 91 3.42 -10.37 -10.76
CA SER A 91 3.40 -11.19 -11.97
C SER A 91 2.90 -10.42 -13.18
N ASN A 92 1.88 -9.60 -13.03
CA ASN A 92 1.34 -8.80 -14.13
C ASN A 92 2.31 -7.67 -14.53
N ILE A 93 2.96 -7.00 -13.59
CA ILE A 93 4.04 -6.05 -13.87
C ILE A 93 5.14 -6.73 -14.69
N GLY A 94 5.59 -7.93 -14.30
CA GLY A 94 6.58 -8.70 -15.05
C GLY A 94 6.13 -8.97 -16.49
N LYS A 95 4.89 -9.45 -16.68
CA LYS A 95 4.35 -9.69 -18.03
C LYS A 95 4.24 -8.43 -18.88
N ILE A 96 3.83 -7.31 -18.31
CA ILE A 96 3.77 -6.02 -18.99
C ILE A 96 5.18 -5.58 -19.39
N ALA A 97 6.12 -5.67 -18.46
CA ALA A 97 7.51 -5.28 -18.64
C ALA A 97 8.23 -6.06 -19.75
N ASP A 98 7.89 -7.35 -19.92
CA ASP A 98 8.43 -8.21 -20.98
C ASP A 98 7.91 -7.85 -22.40
N THR A 99 6.92 -6.96 -22.51
CA THR A 99 6.39 -6.58 -23.82
C THR A 99 7.33 -5.60 -24.55
N LYS A 100 7.51 -5.82 -25.85
CA LYS A 100 8.29 -4.90 -26.70
C LYS A 100 7.74 -3.48 -26.67
N LEU A 101 6.42 -3.34 -26.59
CA LEU A 101 5.76 -2.05 -26.53
C LEU A 101 6.19 -1.29 -25.27
N PHE A 102 6.11 -1.90 -24.09
CA PHE A 102 6.52 -1.29 -22.83
C PHE A 102 7.99 -0.83 -22.91
N GLY A 103 8.90 -1.70 -23.39
CA GLY A 103 10.32 -1.38 -23.54
C GLY A 103 10.58 -0.17 -24.44
N LYS A 104 9.81 0.01 -25.54
CA LYS A 104 9.93 1.19 -26.39
C LYS A 104 9.36 2.44 -25.73
N LEU A 105 8.18 2.35 -25.08
CA LEU A 105 7.55 3.49 -24.44
C LEU A 105 8.38 4.03 -23.28
N ILE A 106 8.96 3.15 -22.45
CA ILE A 106 9.82 3.59 -21.35
C ILE A 106 11.08 4.29 -21.84
N LYS A 107 11.69 3.82 -22.94
CA LYS A 107 12.85 4.52 -23.56
C LYS A 107 12.50 5.92 -24.04
N ILE A 108 11.37 6.08 -24.72
CA ILE A 108 10.90 7.38 -25.20
C ILE A 108 10.64 8.33 -24.03
N LEU A 109 9.89 7.88 -23.02
CA LEU A 109 9.53 8.68 -21.85
C LEU A 109 10.76 9.09 -21.04
N THR A 110 11.66 8.17 -20.70
CA THR A 110 12.86 8.47 -19.91
C THR A 110 13.76 9.46 -20.63
N LYS A 111 13.96 9.30 -21.93
CA LYS A 111 14.77 10.23 -22.73
C LYS A 111 14.18 11.65 -22.77
N LYS A 112 12.88 11.77 -23.03
CA LYS A 112 12.20 13.08 -23.10
C LYS A 112 12.14 13.77 -21.74
N LEU A 113 11.76 13.02 -20.70
CA LEU A 113 11.57 13.57 -19.38
C LEU A 113 12.88 13.93 -18.68
N SER A 114 13.96 13.16 -18.88
CA SER A 114 15.28 13.53 -18.33
C SER A 114 15.73 14.91 -18.82
N SER A 115 15.55 15.21 -20.10
CA SER A 115 15.86 16.53 -20.67
C SER A 115 14.99 17.64 -20.07
N LYS A 116 13.66 17.41 -19.97
CA LYS A 116 12.71 18.42 -19.47
C LYS A 116 12.86 18.72 -17.98
N LEU A 117 13.14 17.71 -17.19
CA LEU A 117 13.30 17.82 -15.74
C LEU A 117 14.72 18.20 -15.31
N GLY A 118 15.66 18.31 -16.28
CA GLY A 118 17.04 18.72 -16.01
C GLY A 118 17.85 17.69 -15.21
N PHE A 119 17.55 16.39 -15.37
CA PHE A 119 18.38 15.34 -14.80
C PHE A 119 19.71 15.24 -15.54
N ASP A 120 20.82 15.28 -14.80
CA ASP A 120 22.17 15.14 -15.33
C ASP A 120 22.79 13.82 -14.85
N ILE A 121 23.42 13.09 -15.79
CA ILE A 121 24.04 11.79 -15.51
C ILE A 121 25.52 11.97 -15.12
N SER A 122 26.09 13.13 -15.37
CA SER A 122 27.54 13.30 -15.26
C SER A 122 27.94 13.91 -13.91
N GLU A 123 28.81 13.24 -13.20
CA GLU A 123 29.65 13.82 -12.14
C GLU A 123 30.54 14.98 -12.64
N GLY A 124 30.39 15.45 -13.87
CA GLY A 124 31.20 16.46 -14.50
C GLY A 124 30.50 17.26 -15.59
N ARG A 125 30.13 18.50 -15.24
CA ARG A 125 30.00 19.68 -16.13
C ARG A 125 29.01 19.62 -17.28
N GLY A 126 27.84 20.25 -17.10
CA GLY A 126 26.98 20.72 -18.18
C GLY A 126 25.50 20.51 -17.95
N ALA A 127 24.76 21.58 -17.59
CA ALA A 127 23.30 21.56 -17.53
C ALA A 127 22.71 21.28 -18.92
N GLY A 128 21.77 20.30 -19.01
CA GLY A 128 20.90 20.13 -20.17
C GLY A 128 21.34 19.11 -21.21
N VAL A 129 22.13 18.10 -20.87
CA VAL A 129 22.47 17.03 -21.80
C VAL A 129 21.34 15.99 -21.86
N THR A 130 20.71 15.86 -23.02
CA THR A 130 19.73 14.81 -23.30
C THR A 130 20.42 13.45 -23.27
N LEU A 131 19.82 12.47 -22.56
CA LEU A 131 20.27 11.08 -22.55
C LEU A 131 20.35 10.51 -23.97
N THR A 132 21.46 9.88 -24.29
CA THR A 132 21.56 9.08 -25.51
C THR A 132 20.80 7.75 -25.35
N ASN A 133 20.39 7.15 -26.47
CA ASN A 133 19.74 5.83 -26.43
C ASN A 133 20.61 4.78 -25.72
N ALA A 134 21.94 4.80 -25.95
CA ALA A 134 22.86 3.87 -25.29
C ALA A 134 22.91 4.07 -23.77
N GLN A 135 22.89 5.30 -23.28
CA GLN A 135 22.82 5.59 -21.83
C GLN A 135 21.51 5.12 -21.21
N VAL A 136 20.39 5.35 -21.87
CA VAL A 136 19.08 4.84 -21.42
C VAL A 136 19.09 3.31 -21.34
N GLU A 137 19.66 2.62 -22.33
CA GLU A 137 19.76 1.15 -22.32
C GLU A 137 20.64 0.62 -21.19
N VAL A 138 21.76 1.27 -20.92
CA VAL A 138 22.62 0.92 -19.78
C VAL A 138 21.88 1.07 -18.47
N GLU A 139 21.17 2.19 -18.27
CA GLU A 139 20.37 2.39 -17.05
C GLU A 139 19.24 1.36 -16.91
N LEU A 140 18.48 1.12 -17.96
CA LEU A 140 17.39 0.14 -17.95
C LEU A 140 17.86 -1.31 -17.72
N SER A 141 19.15 -1.60 -17.92
CA SER A 141 19.74 -2.92 -17.64
C SER A 141 20.13 -3.12 -16.16
N ARG A 142 20.08 -2.08 -15.33
CA ARG A 142 20.41 -2.15 -13.92
C ARG A 142 19.25 -2.75 -13.11
N LYS A 143 19.58 -3.39 -11.98
CA LYS A 143 18.58 -3.91 -11.04
C LYS A 143 17.69 -2.79 -10.49
N ASN A 144 18.26 -1.61 -10.27
CA ASN A 144 17.55 -0.37 -9.89
C ASN A 144 17.89 0.72 -10.92
N PRO A 145 17.10 0.84 -12.02
CA PRO A 145 17.36 1.84 -13.05
C PRO A 145 17.26 3.27 -12.52
N PHE A 146 18.16 4.11 -12.93
CA PHE A 146 18.17 5.54 -12.60
C PHE A 146 18.25 5.87 -11.09
N GLU A 147 18.71 4.94 -10.23
CA GLU A 147 18.80 5.13 -8.78
C GLU A 147 19.59 6.39 -8.37
N ASN A 148 20.66 6.70 -9.10
CA ASN A 148 21.53 7.85 -8.82
C ASN A 148 21.05 9.15 -9.49
N TYR A 149 19.88 9.15 -10.10
CA TYR A 149 19.31 10.31 -10.76
C TYR A 149 18.57 11.17 -9.75
N THR A 150 19.29 12.09 -9.14
CA THR A 150 18.72 13.11 -8.27
C THR A 150 18.41 14.37 -9.06
N GLN A 151 17.24 14.93 -8.86
CA GLN A 151 16.91 16.25 -9.39
C GLN A 151 17.84 17.28 -8.78
N ARG A 152 18.82 17.77 -9.55
CA ARG A 152 19.61 18.94 -9.13
C ARG A 152 18.67 20.13 -9.13
N ASN A 153 18.21 20.50 -7.93
CA ASN A 153 17.50 21.74 -7.60
C ASN A 153 16.98 22.55 -8.80
N LEU A 154 15.71 22.38 -9.12
CA LEU A 154 14.99 23.41 -9.89
C LEU A 154 15.15 24.80 -9.25
N GLU A 155 15.46 24.86 -7.95
CA GLU A 155 15.73 26.06 -7.16
C GLU A 155 17.14 26.66 -7.39
N SER A 156 18.12 25.89 -7.84
CA SER A 156 19.51 26.38 -7.96
C SER A 156 19.83 27.09 -9.29
N LYS A 157 18.89 27.18 -10.21
CA LYS A 157 18.99 28.10 -11.36
C LYS A 157 18.62 29.53 -10.92
N GLY A 158 19.31 29.98 -9.85
CA GLY A 158 19.28 31.37 -9.44
C GLY A 158 19.98 32.24 -10.47
N ARG A 159 19.32 33.34 -10.81
CA ARG A 159 19.83 34.53 -11.52
C ARG A 159 20.37 34.29 -12.94
N GLY A 160 19.48 33.97 -13.88
CA GLY A 160 19.82 34.15 -15.27
C GLY A 160 19.19 33.25 -16.33
N ALA A 161 18.33 32.29 -15.97
CA ALA A 161 17.57 31.55 -16.99
C ALA A 161 16.16 31.28 -16.46
N ASP A 162 15.18 31.78 -17.16
CA ASP A 162 13.73 31.51 -16.97
C ASP A 162 13.42 30.04 -17.22
N ALA A 163 13.74 29.15 -16.26
CA ALA A 163 13.33 27.73 -16.31
C ALA A 163 11.82 27.56 -16.04
N SER A 164 11.17 28.56 -15.47
CA SER A 164 9.71 28.58 -15.25
C SER A 164 8.89 28.83 -16.51
N THR A 165 9.51 29.31 -17.59
CA THR A 165 8.81 29.74 -18.81
C THR A 165 8.54 28.63 -19.83
N ASN A 166 9.05 27.39 -19.61
CA ASN A 166 8.92 26.29 -20.60
C ASN A 166 8.24 25.02 -20.04
N LEU A 167 7.60 25.07 -18.87
CA LEU A 167 6.82 23.94 -18.41
C LEU A 167 5.47 23.89 -19.15
N PRO A 168 5.03 22.68 -19.59
CA PRO A 168 3.76 22.55 -20.29
C PRO A 168 2.61 22.94 -19.35
N ALA A 169 1.66 23.72 -19.85
CA ALA A 169 0.48 24.11 -19.12
C ALA A 169 -0.60 23.01 -19.16
N LYS A 170 -0.58 22.19 -20.21
CA LYS A 170 -1.54 21.12 -20.47
C LYS A 170 -0.90 19.99 -21.29
N PRO A 171 -1.47 18.77 -21.30
CA PRO A 171 -0.91 17.64 -22.04
C PRO A 171 -0.70 17.92 -23.54
N GLU A 172 -1.63 18.64 -24.19
CA GLU A 172 -1.58 18.92 -25.64
C GLU A 172 -0.30 19.68 -26.05
N ASP A 173 0.31 20.42 -25.13
CA ASP A 173 1.55 21.16 -25.38
C ASP A 173 2.74 20.20 -25.66
N LEU A 174 2.61 18.93 -25.31
CA LEU A 174 3.63 17.89 -25.48
C LEU A 174 3.36 16.97 -26.68
N GLU A 175 2.16 16.97 -27.26
CA GLU A 175 1.80 16.05 -28.35
C GLU A 175 2.74 16.14 -29.57
N GLY A 176 3.13 17.36 -29.96
CA GLY A 176 4.04 17.56 -31.09
C GLY A 176 5.41 16.87 -30.93
N GLU A 177 5.90 16.80 -29.70
CA GLU A 177 7.19 16.19 -29.40
C GLU A 177 7.13 14.66 -29.48
N PHE A 178 6.03 14.05 -29.05
CA PHE A 178 5.82 12.60 -29.15
C PHE A 178 5.45 12.18 -30.57
N LYS A 179 4.72 13.03 -31.30
CA LYS A 179 4.31 12.76 -32.67
C LYS A 179 5.52 12.43 -33.57
N PHE A 180 6.55 13.26 -33.53
CA PHE A 180 7.74 13.02 -34.33
C PHE A 180 8.46 11.71 -34.00
N GLU A 181 8.61 11.41 -32.70
CA GLU A 181 9.28 10.18 -32.23
C GLU A 181 8.50 8.90 -32.63
N ILE A 182 7.18 8.93 -32.53
CA ILE A 182 6.33 7.77 -32.82
C ILE A 182 6.19 7.57 -34.32
N GLU A 183 5.90 8.62 -35.10
CA GLU A 183 5.71 8.52 -36.54
C GLU A 183 6.99 8.15 -37.29
N SER A 184 8.17 8.38 -36.71
CA SER A 184 9.47 7.96 -37.27
C SER A 184 9.88 6.52 -36.91
N ASP A 185 9.23 5.87 -35.94
CA ASP A 185 9.50 4.49 -35.52
C ASP A 185 8.49 3.50 -36.11
N PHE A 186 8.82 2.99 -37.33
CA PHE A 186 7.96 2.02 -38.03
C PHE A 186 7.72 0.72 -37.25
N GLU A 187 8.72 0.27 -36.45
CA GLU A 187 8.53 -0.91 -35.61
C GLU A 187 7.53 -0.65 -34.51
N LEU A 188 7.58 0.53 -33.85
CA LEU A 188 6.61 0.92 -32.83
C LEU A 188 5.19 1.00 -33.42
N ILE A 189 5.03 1.59 -34.60
CA ILE A 189 3.73 1.66 -35.29
C ILE A 189 3.17 0.25 -35.56
N SER A 190 4.01 -0.69 -36.01
CA SER A 190 3.60 -2.08 -36.24
C SER A 190 3.15 -2.75 -34.94
N ILE A 191 3.95 -2.62 -33.86
CA ILE A 191 3.65 -3.19 -32.55
C ILE A 191 2.33 -2.62 -32.00
N VAL A 192 2.11 -1.31 -32.14
CA VAL A 192 0.88 -0.63 -31.66
C VAL A 192 -0.34 -1.16 -32.41
N GLY A 193 -0.27 -1.36 -33.73
CA GLY A 193 -1.35 -1.91 -34.53
C GLY A 193 -1.74 -3.35 -34.15
N GLU A 194 -0.82 -4.12 -33.59
CA GLU A 194 -1.02 -5.50 -33.13
C GLU A 194 -1.43 -5.57 -31.65
N SER A 195 -1.22 -4.50 -30.87
CA SER A 195 -1.42 -4.48 -29.42
C SER A 195 -2.88 -4.26 -29.07
N LYS A 196 -3.41 -5.07 -28.14
CA LYS A 196 -4.74 -4.90 -27.53
C LYS A 196 -4.60 -4.28 -26.16
N LEU A 197 -4.31 -2.98 -26.11
CA LEU A 197 -4.27 -2.24 -24.84
C LEU A 197 -5.69 -1.82 -24.42
N THR A 198 -5.95 -1.82 -23.13
CA THR A 198 -7.23 -1.36 -22.56
C THR A 198 -7.10 0.11 -22.20
N ILE A 199 -7.85 0.97 -22.86
CA ILE A 199 -7.85 2.40 -22.59
C ILE A 199 -9.14 2.78 -21.87
N PRO A 200 -9.07 3.60 -20.80
CA PRO A 200 -10.25 4.18 -20.19
C PRO A 200 -11.00 5.07 -21.19
N ASN A 201 -12.27 4.82 -21.42
CA ASN A 201 -13.12 5.71 -22.22
C ASN A 201 -13.43 6.99 -21.43
N ALA A 202 -13.58 8.11 -22.13
CA ALA A 202 -13.98 9.39 -21.57
C ALA A 202 -15.30 9.39 -20.76
N GLY A 203 -16.06 8.30 -20.79
CA GLY A 203 -17.31 8.08 -20.04
C GLY A 203 -17.19 7.10 -18.85
N GLY A 204 -15.98 6.77 -18.38
CA GLY A 204 -15.79 5.90 -17.20
C GLY A 204 -15.95 4.39 -17.46
N GLY A 205 -16.13 3.95 -18.70
CA GLY A 205 -16.15 2.55 -19.09
C GLY A 205 -14.79 2.07 -19.60
N GLN A 206 -14.44 0.82 -19.33
CA GLN A 206 -13.25 0.19 -19.92
C GLN A 206 -13.64 -0.50 -21.22
N SER A 207 -13.00 -0.15 -22.34
CA SER A 207 -13.10 -0.92 -23.58
C SER A 207 -11.72 -1.39 -24.01
N ARG A 208 -11.60 -2.68 -24.36
CA ARG A 208 -10.44 -3.19 -25.09
C ARG A 208 -10.54 -2.70 -26.52
N GLY A 209 -9.73 -1.74 -26.89
CA GLY A 209 -9.64 -1.19 -28.25
C GLY A 209 -8.22 -1.34 -28.81
N ILE A 210 -8.13 -1.33 -30.13
CA ILE A 210 -6.84 -1.15 -30.82
C ILE A 210 -6.42 0.30 -30.57
N ILE A 211 -5.24 0.51 -29.97
CA ILE A 211 -4.67 1.85 -29.88
C ILE A 211 -4.22 2.24 -31.27
N ASP A 212 -4.73 3.36 -31.77
CA ASP A 212 -4.14 3.99 -32.92
C ASP A 212 -2.97 4.92 -32.50
N THR A 213 -2.15 5.29 -33.45
CA THR A 213 -0.98 6.13 -33.23
C THR A 213 -1.35 7.50 -32.60
N ALA A 214 -2.47 8.06 -32.98
CA ALA A 214 -2.92 9.36 -32.46
C ALA A 214 -3.29 9.29 -30.99
N LEU A 215 -3.94 8.20 -30.58
CA LEU A 215 -4.31 7.97 -29.18
C LEU A 215 -3.07 7.68 -28.32
N LEU A 216 -2.09 6.93 -28.84
CA LEU A 216 -0.82 6.72 -28.16
C LEU A 216 -0.07 8.03 -27.93
N ILE A 217 -0.02 8.93 -28.92
CA ILE A 217 0.59 10.26 -28.78
C ILE A 217 -0.04 11.04 -27.64
N LYS A 218 -1.37 11.08 -27.59
CA LYS A 218 -2.11 11.74 -26.50
C LYS A 218 -1.82 11.11 -25.13
N SER A 219 -1.79 9.78 -25.06
CA SER A 219 -1.48 9.08 -23.81
C SER A 219 -0.07 9.37 -23.34
N LEU A 220 0.94 9.35 -24.20
CA LEU A 220 2.32 9.70 -23.82
C LEU A 220 2.46 11.17 -23.41
N ALA A 221 1.77 12.09 -24.07
CA ALA A 221 1.73 13.49 -23.67
C ALA A 221 1.11 13.65 -22.26
N LYS A 222 0.03 12.95 -21.98
CA LYS A 222 -0.63 12.94 -20.67
C LYS A 222 0.26 12.33 -19.58
N ILE A 223 0.92 11.21 -19.85
CA ILE A 223 1.91 10.60 -18.94
C ILE A 223 3.02 11.59 -18.63
N ALA A 224 3.64 12.16 -19.65
CA ALA A 224 4.75 13.10 -19.46
C ALA A 224 4.32 14.34 -18.68
N PHE A 225 3.14 14.88 -18.96
CA PHE A 225 2.57 16.01 -18.23
C PHE A 225 2.39 15.68 -16.73
N ARG A 226 1.83 14.53 -16.40
CA ARG A 226 1.64 14.09 -15.01
C ARG A 226 2.97 13.88 -14.28
N VAL A 227 3.95 13.25 -14.93
CA VAL A 227 5.30 13.10 -14.35
C VAL A 227 5.89 14.48 -14.04
N ILE A 228 5.86 15.42 -14.98
CA ILE A 228 6.36 16.79 -14.76
C ILE A 228 5.62 17.45 -13.60
N LYS A 229 4.30 17.33 -13.55
CA LYS A 229 3.46 17.90 -12.48
C LYS A 229 3.82 17.34 -11.11
N ARG A 230 4.08 16.04 -11.00
CA ARG A 230 4.52 15.39 -9.76
C ARG A 230 5.88 15.92 -9.31
N PHE A 231 6.85 16.05 -10.20
CA PHE A 231 8.17 16.62 -9.89
C PHE A 231 8.10 18.09 -9.47
N VAL A 232 7.32 18.91 -10.18
CA VAL A 232 7.11 20.31 -9.80
C VAL A 232 6.43 20.42 -8.42
N GLY A 233 5.48 19.54 -8.15
CA GLY A 233 4.78 19.47 -6.86
C GLY A 233 5.58 18.78 -5.74
N LYS A 234 6.81 18.29 -6.01
CA LYS A 234 7.62 17.50 -5.06
C LYS A 234 6.89 16.24 -4.53
N ARG A 235 6.05 15.66 -5.39
CA ARG A 235 5.24 14.47 -5.10
C ARG A 235 5.63 13.28 -5.99
N ASP A 236 6.81 13.33 -6.55
CA ASP A 236 7.37 12.22 -7.30
C ASP A 236 7.84 11.09 -6.37
N HIS A 237 7.93 9.90 -6.93
CA HIS A 237 8.50 8.71 -6.29
C HIS A 237 9.85 8.35 -6.93
N ASP A 238 10.74 9.34 -7.04
CA ASP A 238 11.96 9.32 -7.83
C ASP A 238 11.70 9.18 -9.35
N PHE A 239 12.74 9.37 -10.18
CA PHE A 239 12.57 9.54 -11.62
C PHE A 239 11.93 8.34 -12.31
N TYR A 240 12.53 7.17 -12.15
CA TYR A 240 12.11 5.98 -12.87
C TYR A 240 10.77 5.41 -12.35
N PRO A 241 10.58 5.20 -11.03
CA PRO A 241 9.30 4.74 -10.51
C PRO A 241 8.13 5.63 -10.88
N THR A 242 8.28 6.96 -10.83
CA THR A 242 7.22 7.89 -11.22
C THR A 242 6.80 7.70 -12.68
N ILE A 243 7.76 7.49 -13.60
CA ILE A 243 7.45 7.23 -15.01
C ILE A 243 6.72 5.89 -15.17
N ILE A 244 7.18 4.85 -14.47
CA ILE A 244 6.52 3.53 -14.48
C ILE A 244 5.08 3.64 -13.96
N GLU A 245 4.87 4.33 -12.85
CA GLU A 245 3.54 4.52 -12.26
C GLU A 245 2.57 5.20 -13.23
N GLU A 246 2.99 6.29 -13.85
CA GLU A 246 2.13 7.00 -14.80
C GLU A 246 1.88 6.19 -16.09
N LEU A 247 2.88 5.43 -16.55
CA LEU A 247 2.74 4.54 -17.70
C LEU A 247 1.77 3.39 -17.40
N LEU A 248 1.90 2.73 -16.25
CA LEU A 248 1.00 1.66 -15.82
C LEU A 248 -0.41 2.17 -15.60
N ARG A 249 -0.57 3.35 -14.99
CA ARG A 249 -1.87 3.97 -14.73
C ARG A 249 -2.61 4.32 -16.02
N GLU A 250 -1.93 4.87 -17.02
CA GLU A 250 -2.57 5.34 -18.24
C GLU A 250 -2.89 4.19 -19.21
N LEU A 251 -1.97 3.21 -19.36
CA LEU A 251 -2.07 2.21 -20.43
C LEU A 251 -2.34 0.79 -19.95
N TYR A 252 -2.07 0.46 -18.68
CA TYR A 252 -2.07 -0.92 -18.20
C TYR A 252 -2.85 -1.15 -16.91
N ILE A 253 -3.65 -0.19 -16.47
CA ILE A 253 -4.35 -0.27 -15.17
C ILE A 253 -5.25 -1.51 -15.05
N ALA A 254 -5.87 -1.93 -16.14
CA ALA A 254 -6.73 -3.10 -16.17
C ALA A 254 -5.92 -4.41 -16.08
N GLU A 255 -4.79 -4.47 -16.79
CA GLU A 255 -3.87 -5.61 -16.79
C GLU A 255 -3.11 -5.73 -15.46
N LEU A 256 -2.86 -4.62 -14.80
CA LEU A 256 -2.17 -4.57 -13.51
C LEU A 256 -2.91 -5.34 -12.41
N GLY A 257 -4.23 -5.41 -12.49
CA GLY A 257 -5.05 -6.06 -11.47
C GLY A 257 -5.38 -5.14 -10.28
N ALA A 258 -5.39 -3.83 -10.48
CA ALA A 258 -5.75 -2.84 -9.44
C ALA A 258 -7.13 -3.10 -8.81
N TRP A 259 -8.05 -3.75 -9.55
CA TRP A 259 -9.35 -4.18 -9.04
C TRP A 259 -9.25 -5.14 -7.84
N VAL A 260 -8.17 -5.93 -7.73
CA VAL A 260 -7.95 -6.84 -6.58
C VAL A 260 -7.76 -6.04 -5.30
N TRP A 261 -7.00 -4.92 -5.37
CA TRP A 261 -6.84 -4.01 -4.23
C TRP A 261 -8.17 -3.43 -3.77
N ASN A 262 -8.99 -2.97 -4.70
CA ASN A 262 -10.31 -2.42 -4.37
C ASN A 262 -11.25 -3.49 -3.78
N ASN A 263 -11.26 -4.69 -4.33
CA ASN A 263 -12.04 -5.81 -3.78
C ASN A 263 -11.60 -6.16 -2.35
N MET A 264 -10.30 -6.11 -2.06
CA MET A 264 -9.79 -6.32 -0.71
C MET A 264 -10.28 -5.23 0.25
N LYS A 265 -10.24 -3.94 -0.15
CA LYS A 265 -10.79 -2.84 0.66
C LYS A 265 -12.29 -3.02 0.91
N VAL A 266 -13.05 -3.37 -0.11
CA VAL A 266 -14.48 -3.67 0.02
C VAL A 266 -14.70 -4.81 1.00
N LYS A 267 -13.98 -5.93 0.87
CA LYS A 267 -14.08 -7.07 1.80
C LYS A 267 -13.74 -6.65 3.23
N SER A 268 -12.68 -5.86 3.43
CA SER A 268 -12.26 -5.39 4.76
C SER A 268 -13.26 -4.43 5.42
N ASN A 269 -14.04 -3.72 4.64
CA ASN A 269 -15.14 -2.89 5.14
C ASN A 269 -16.41 -3.70 5.37
N ASP A 270 -16.77 -4.57 4.42
CA ASP A 270 -18.04 -5.27 4.40
C ASP A 270 -18.15 -6.32 5.50
N MET A 271 -17.04 -6.93 5.94
CA MET A 271 -17.09 -7.92 7.03
C MET A 271 -17.61 -7.36 8.37
N TRP A 272 -17.72 -6.03 8.51
CA TRP A 272 -18.24 -5.36 9.71
C TRP A 272 -19.70 -4.89 9.57
N LYS A 273 -20.38 -5.17 8.45
CA LYS A 273 -21.78 -4.80 8.23
C LYS A 273 -22.71 -5.51 9.23
N ASP A 274 -23.86 -4.90 9.47
CA ASP A 274 -24.86 -5.44 10.38
C ASP A 274 -25.43 -6.80 9.91
N ASN A 275 -25.62 -7.72 10.85
CA ASN A 275 -26.14 -9.07 10.62
C ASN A 275 -27.65 -9.19 10.91
N SER A 276 -28.36 -8.10 11.18
CA SER A 276 -29.78 -8.12 11.49
C SER A 276 -30.61 -8.72 10.34
N GLY A 277 -31.35 -9.79 10.62
CA GLY A 277 -32.15 -10.50 9.63
C GLY A 277 -31.36 -11.39 8.67
N ILE A 278 -30.04 -11.53 8.87
CA ILE A 278 -29.17 -12.40 8.08
C ILE A 278 -28.83 -13.65 8.91
N SER A 279 -28.82 -14.82 8.29
CA SER A 279 -28.51 -16.09 8.98
C SER A 279 -27.41 -16.87 8.28
N ASP A 280 -26.83 -17.82 9.02
CA ASP A 280 -25.87 -18.81 8.57
C ASP A 280 -24.66 -18.21 7.84
N ILE A 281 -24.25 -18.86 6.76
CA ILE A 281 -23.07 -18.47 5.96
C ILE A 281 -23.20 -17.11 5.26
N ASN A 282 -24.38 -16.50 5.23
CA ASN A 282 -24.58 -15.17 4.68
C ASN A 282 -24.20 -14.05 5.66
N GLN A 283 -24.04 -14.38 6.96
CA GLN A 283 -23.64 -13.40 7.97
C GLN A 283 -22.22 -12.89 7.71
N TYR A 284 -22.00 -11.64 8.06
CA TYR A 284 -20.69 -10.98 7.99
C TYR A 284 -19.80 -11.49 9.13
N ALA A 285 -18.68 -12.11 8.77
CA ALA A 285 -17.85 -12.87 9.70
C ALA A 285 -17.21 -11.99 10.79
N GLY A 286 -16.71 -10.82 10.42
CA GLY A 286 -16.14 -9.88 11.38
C GLY A 286 -17.17 -9.36 12.37
N ARG A 287 -18.35 -8.98 11.89
CA ARG A 287 -19.44 -8.51 12.73
C ARG A 287 -19.94 -9.59 13.70
N TYR A 288 -20.11 -10.82 13.23
CA TYR A 288 -20.52 -11.94 14.07
C TYR A 288 -19.54 -12.19 15.21
N LEU A 289 -18.26 -12.29 14.89
CA LEU A 289 -17.21 -12.44 15.91
C LEU A 289 -17.24 -11.28 16.90
N PHE A 290 -17.39 -10.05 16.41
CA PHE A 290 -17.34 -8.88 17.27
C PHE A 290 -18.55 -8.79 18.21
N ASP A 291 -19.75 -9.17 17.77
CA ASP A 291 -20.93 -9.26 18.61
C ASP A 291 -20.71 -10.29 19.75
N LYS A 292 -20.12 -11.47 19.45
CA LYS A 292 -19.74 -12.47 20.46
C LYS A 292 -18.66 -11.95 21.42
N LEU A 293 -17.67 -11.23 20.91
CA LEU A 293 -16.63 -10.60 21.73
C LEU A 293 -17.23 -9.58 22.71
N VAL A 294 -18.17 -8.77 22.25
CA VAL A 294 -18.86 -7.79 23.11
C VAL A 294 -19.67 -8.48 24.19
N ASP A 295 -20.41 -9.53 23.86
CA ASP A 295 -21.16 -10.30 24.84
C ASP A 295 -20.27 -11.02 25.87
N PHE A 296 -19.12 -11.53 25.41
CA PHE A 296 -18.09 -12.08 26.27
C PHE A 296 -17.50 -11.01 27.21
N HIS A 297 -17.14 -9.84 26.67
CA HIS A 297 -16.56 -8.74 27.43
C HIS A 297 -17.56 -8.15 28.46
N LYS A 298 -18.88 -8.14 28.19
CA LYS A 298 -19.90 -7.75 29.17
C LYS A 298 -19.90 -8.69 30.38
N LYS A 299 -19.65 -9.99 30.16
CA LYS A 299 -19.57 -10.98 31.27
C LYS A 299 -18.23 -10.90 32.00
N TYR A 300 -17.14 -10.57 31.27
CA TYR A 300 -15.76 -10.57 31.73
C TYR A 300 -15.08 -9.23 31.41
N PRO A 301 -15.44 -8.13 32.08
CA PRO A 301 -15.00 -6.78 31.70
C PRO A 301 -13.51 -6.53 31.89
N ASP A 302 -12.80 -7.37 32.65
CA ASP A 302 -11.35 -7.29 32.87
C ASP A 302 -10.54 -7.96 31.74
N VAL A 303 -11.19 -8.57 30.75
CA VAL A 303 -10.51 -9.17 29.61
C VAL A 303 -9.90 -8.08 28.73
N GLN A 304 -8.60 -8.18 28.51
CA GLN A 304 -7.87 -7.31 27.62
C GLN A 304 -8.06 -7.73 26.16
N VAL A 305 -8.33 -6.78 25.30
CA VAL A 305 -8.48 -7.01 23.85
C VAL A 305 -7.45 -6.18 23.10
N ASN A 306 -6.55 -6.86 22.39
CA ASN A 306 -5.49 -6.25 21.59
C ASN A 306 -5.76 -6.47 20.10
N LEU A 307 -5.36 -5.50 19.27
CA LEU A 307 -5.46 -5.57 17.82
C LEU A 307 -4.05 -5.46 17.20
N VAL A 308 -3.72 -6.37 16.32
CA VAL A 308 -2.44 -6.37 15.59
C VAL A 308 -2.74 -6.52 14.11
N GLY A 309 -2.25 -5.58 13.30
CA GLY A 309 -2.48 -5.57 11.85
C GLY A 309 -1.20 -5.39 11.05
N HIS A 310 -0.97 -6.26 10.06
CA HIS A 310 0.11 -6.11 9.10
C HIS A 310 -0.44 -5.58 7.78
N SER A 311 0.22 -4.58 7.19
CA SER A 311 -0.11 -4.04 5.87
C SER A 311 -1.60 -3.67 5.74
N ALA A 312 -2.36 -4.33 4.87
CA ALA A 312 -3.81 -4.14 4.73
C ALA A 312 -4.62 -4.52 5.98
N GLY A 313 -4.04 -5.28 6.93
CA GLY A 313 -4.65 -5.51 8.24
C GLY A 313 -4.91 -4.22 9.01
N SER A 314 -4.13 -3.15 8.75
CA SER A 314 -4.39 -1.81 9.28
C SER A 314 -5.72 -1.22 8.79
N ILE A 315 -6.08 -1.48 7.52
CA ILE A 315 -7.38 -1.07 6.94
C ILE A 315 -8.53 -1.78 7.66
N ALA A 316 -8.38 -3.09 7.91
CA ALA A 316 -9.38 -3.88 8.60
C ALA A 316 -9.60 -3.38 10.04
N ILE A 317 -8.54 -3.01 10.76
CA ILE A 317 -8.61 -2.46 12.11
C ILE A 317 -9.25 -1.07 12.11
N CYS A 318 -8.92 -0.19 11.17
CA CYS A 318 -9.59 1.10 11.03
C CYS A 318 -11.10 0.92 10.81
N ASN A 319 -11.50 0.03 9.91
CA ASN A 319 -12.92 -0.28 9.67
C ASN A 319 -13.61 -0.91 10.89
N LEU A 320 -12.90 -1.73 11.67
CA LEU A 320 -13.39 -2.26 12.96
C LEU A 320 -13.63 -1.12 13.96
N LEU A 321 -12.71 -0.17 14.10
CA LEU A 321 -12.90 0.96 15.00
C LEU A 321 -14.07 1.83 14.55
N LYS A 322 -14.21 2.10 13.27
CA LYS A 322 -15.35 2.80 12.69
C LYS A 322 -16.68 2.16 13.12
N MET A 323 -16.83 0.86 12.91
CA MET A 323 -18.03 0.11 13.29
C MET A 323 -18.21 0.11 14.80
N SER A 324 -17.16 -0.18 15.58
CA SER A 324 -17.24 -0.33 17.03
C SER A 324 -17.48 0.99 17.75
N SER A 325 -16.98 2.11 17.23
CA SER A 325 -17.21 3.45 17.81
C SER A 325 -18.69 3.83 17.77
N SER A 326 -19.38 3.44 16.71
CA SER A 326 -20.81 3.72 16.57
C SER A 326 -21.70 2.75 17.35
N ASN A 327 -21.34 1.47 17.42
CA ASN A 327 -22.23 0.42 17.94
C ASN A 327 -21.86 -0.04 19.35
N TYR A 328 -20.58 0.06 19.76
CA TYR A 328 -20.07 -0.48 21.03
C TYR A 328 -19.06 0.47 21.69
N PRO A 329 -19.44 1.71 21.97
CA PRO A 329 -18.52 2.75 22.48
C PRO A 329 -17.87 2.41 23.83
N GLN A 330 -18.44 1.47 24.59
CA GLN A 330 -17.93 1.04 25.91
C GLN A 330 -16.75 0.07 25.82
N LEU A 331 -16.52 -0.61 24.69
CA LEU A 331 -15.38 -1.51 24.54
C LEU A 331 -14.12 -0.67 24.21
N ILE A 332 -13.15 -0.69 25.12
CA ILE A 332 -11.85 -0.03 24.97
C ILE A 332 -10.81 -1.10 24.67
N PHE A 333 -10.11 -0.97 23.55
CA PHE A 333 -9.00 -1.85 23.23
C PHE A 333 -7.76 -1.52 24.07
N ASP A 334 -7.02 -2.55 24.51
CA ASP A 334 -5.82 -2.31 25.29
C ASP A 334 -4.67 -1.79 24.40
N LYS A 335 -4.41 -2.47 23.33
CA LYS A 335 -3.31 -2.10 22.40
C LYS A 335 -3.74 -2.26 20.96
N ILE A 336 -3.31 -1.29 20.14
CA ILE A 336 -3.40 -1.36 18.67
C ILE A 336 -1.98 -1.30 18.14
N ILE A 337 -1.58 -2.31 17.36
CA ILE A 337 -0.23 -2.43 16.82
C ILE A 337 -0.32 -2.60 15.31
N PHE A 338 0.35 -1.74 14.57
CA PHE A 338 0.47 -1.83 13.12
C PHE A 338 1.89 -2.20 12.69
N MET A 339 2.01 -3.06 11.70
CA MET A 339 3.25 -3.41 11.01
C MET A 339 3.12 -2.99 9.55
N ALA A 340 4.02 -2.14 9.06
CA ALA A 340 4.04 -1.63 7.70
C ALA A 340 2.63 -1.28 7.16
N PRO A 341 1.87 -0.39 7.82
CA PRO A 341 0.46 -0.18 7.52
C PRO A 341 0.22 0.35 6.10
N ALA A 342 -0.68 -0.29 5.38
CA ALA A 342 -1.06 0.10 4.02
C ALA A 342 -2.34 0.96 3.97
N CYS A 343 -2.92 1.33 5.10
CA CYS A 343 -4.08 2.21 5.14
C CYS A 343 -3.72 3.64 4.73
N ARG A 344 -4.69 4.33 4.13
CA ARG A 344 -4.58 5.77 3.84
C ARG A 344 -4.52 6.59 5.12
N ILE A 345 -3.84 7.72 5.08
CA ILE A 345 -3.71 8.61 6.24
C ILE A 345 -5.04 9.23 6.65
N ASP A 346 -5.94 9.54 5.70
CA ASP A 346 -7.28 10.04 6.02
C ASP A 346 -8.09 9.01 6.83
N LEU A 347 -8.10 7.74 6.41
CA LEU A 347 -8.75 6.66 7.15
C LEU A 347 -8.13 6.48 8.56
N PHE A 348 -6.80 6.51 8.66
CA PHE A 348 -6.10 6.43 9.94
C PHE A 348 -6.46 7.59 10.87
N ARG A 349 -6.42 8.82 10.34
CA ARG A 349 -6.79 10.01 11.10
C ARG A 349 -8.23 9.91 11.61
N ASP A 350 -9.16 9.57 10.74
CA ASP A 350 -10.58 9.57 11.08
C ASP A 350 -10.94 8.46 12.08
N GLU A 351 -10.35 7.28 11.99
CA GLU A 351 -10.76 6.13 12.80
C GLU A 351 -9.82 5.84 13.99
N ILE A 352 -8.57 6.26 13.96
CA ILE A 352 -7.61 6.06 15.06
C ILE A 352 -7.34 7.38 15.80
N VAL A 353 -6.89 8.42 15.08
CA VAL A 353 -6.44 9.67 15.74
C VAL A 353 -7.61 10.38 16.42
N LEU A 354 -8.73 10.52 15.75
CA LEU A 354 -9.93 11.18 16.30
C LEU A 354 -10.67 10.33 17.35
N HIS A 355 -10.32 9.05 17.45
CA HIS A 355 -10.92 8.11 18.42
C HIS A 355 -9.88 7.57 19.41
N GLU A 356 -8.88 8.38 19.80
CA GLU A 356 -7.82 7.97 20.74
C GLU A 356 -8.38 7.45 22.09
N ASN A 357 -9.55 7.86 22.48
CA ASN A 357 -10.25 7.36 23.68
C ASN A 357 -10.74 5.90 23.57
N ARG A 358 -10.62 5.28 22.39
CA ARG A 358 -11.07 3.90 22.15
C ARG A 358 -10.00 2.85 22.42
N PHE A 359 -8.78 3.24 22.74
CA PHE A 359 -7.67 2.35 23.04
C PHE A 359 -6.72 2.98 24.06
N LYS A 360 -5.92 2.14 24.75
CA LYS A 360 -4.96 2.62 25.76
C LYS A 360 -3.58 2.91 25.15
N THR A 361 -3.15 2.10 24.18
CA THR A 361 -1.80 2.23 23.58
C THR A 361 -1.86 1.97 22.09
N PHE A 362 -1.11 2.78 21.32
CA PHE A 362 -0.88 2.59 19.90
C PHE A 362 0.61 2.43 19.60
N ARG A 363 0.97 1.53 18.68
CA ARG A 363 2.32 1.40 18.15
C ARG A 363 2.28 1.08 16.66
N MET A 364 3.20 1.69 15.91
CA MET A 364 3.44 1.40 14.50
C MET A 364 4.91 1.06 14.30
N PHE A 365 5.17 -0.04 13.59
CA PHE A 365 6.47 -0.41 13.05
C PHE A 365 6.41 -0.22 11.54
N THR A 366 7.37 0.50 10.96
CA THR A 366 7.46 0.74 9.53
C THR A 366 8.89 0.96 9.09
N MET A 367 9.16 1.05 7.80
CA MET A 367 10.50 1.35 7.29
C MET A 367 10.74 2.85 7.15
N THR A 368 12.01 3.25 7.11
CA THR A 368 12.40 4.58 6.66
C THR A 368 12.12 4.75 5.18
N ASP A 369 11.99 5.99 4.70
CA ASP A 369 11.83 6.29 3.26
C ASP A 369 12.94 5.66 2.41
N SER A 370 14.18 5.70 2.92
CA SER A 370 15.32 5.06 2.27
C SER A 370 15.15 3.54 2.13
N ASN A 371 14.69 2.86 3.17
CA ASN A 371 14.50 1.40 3.11
C ASN A 371 13.32 1.02 2.21
N GLU A 372 12.22 1.78 2.21
CA GLU A 372 11.09 1.59 1.29
C GLU A 372 11.52 1.72 -0.18
N LYS A 373 12.43 2.65 -0.49
CA LYS A 373 13.01 2.82 -1.84
C LYS A 373 13.97 1.71 -2.25
N HIS A 374 14.51 0.95 -1.32
CA HIS A 374 15.39 -0.19 -1.59
C HIS A 374 14.69 -1.55 -1.52
N ASP A 375 13.45 -1.60 -1.06
CA ASP A 375 12.60 -2.80 -1.10
C ASP A 375 11.98 -2.96 -2.49
N LEU A 376 12.76 -3.51 -3.42
CA LEU A 376 12.42 -3.60 -4.85
C LEU A 376 11.29 -4.62 -5.08
N LEU A 377 10.06 -4.16 -5.28
CA LEU A 377 8.89 -5.03 -5.51
C LEU A 377 9.08 -5.92 -6.75
N VAL A 378 9.54 -5.36 -7.86
CA VAL A 378 9.89 -6.07 -9.09
C VAL A 378 11.21 -5.50 -9.61
N PRO A 379 12.36 -6.12 -9.26
CA PRO A 379 13.67 -5.65 -9.71
C PRO A 379 13.72 -5.40 -11.21
N TYR A 380 14.42 -4.37 -11.65
CA TYR A 380 14.53 -3.85 -13.02
C TYR A 380 13.31 -3.07 -13.53
N PHE A 381 12.10 -3.28 -12.95
CA PHE A 381 10.87 -2.70 -13.50
C PHE A 381 10.17 -1.76 -12.52
N TYR A 382 9.86 -2.23 -11.30
CA TYR A 382 9.30 -1.37 -10.26
C TYR A 382 10.20 -1.44 -9.03
N THR A 383 11.00 -0.41 -8.86
CA THR A 383 12.17 -0.40 -7.97
C THR A 383 11.93 0.29 -6.63
N HIS A 384 10.68 0.32 -6.20
CA HIS A 384 10.27 0.74 -4.85
C HIS A 384 9.37 -0.33 -4.22
N SER A 385 9.07 -0.14 -2.95
CA SER A 385 8.26 -1.06 -2.19
C SER A 385 6.80 -1.12 -2.66
N LEU A 386 6.08 -2.10 -2.13
CA LEU A 386 4.66 -2.22 -2.33
C LEU A 386 3.88 -0.98 -1.85
N LEU A 387 4.28 -0.34 -0.76
CA LEU A 387 3.59 0.85 -0.26
C LEU A 387 3.69 2.01 -1.24
N TYR A 388 4.81 2.16 -1.93
CA TYR A 388 4.96 3.12 -3.01
C TYR A 388 4.04 2.80 -4.19
N LEU A 389 3.90 1.52 -4.57
CA LEU A 389 2.96 1.11 -5.62
C LEU A 389 1.50 1.39 -5.21
N ILE A 390 1.14 1.13 -3.96
CA ILE A 390 -0.19 1.44 -3.42
C ILE A 390 -0.44 2.94 -3.51
N SER A 391 0.48 3.75 -3.02
CA SER A 391 0.42 5.21 -3.09
C SER A 391 0.33 5.73 -4.52
N GLY A 392 1.20 5.26 -5.41
CA GLY A 392 1.33 5.75 -6.77
C GLY A 392 0.21 5.32 -7.71
N ILE A 393 -0.36 4.13 -7.51
CA ILE A 393 -1.29 3.54 -8.49
C ILE A 393 -2.57 3.00 -7.85
N LEU A 394 -2.46 2.15 -6.79
CA LEU A 394 -3.59 1.33 -6.36
C LEU A 394 -4.63 2.11 -5.54
N GLU A 395 -4.21 3.10 -4.75
CA GLU A 395 -5.09 3.99 -3.98
C GLU A 395 -5.53 5.25 -4.74
N ASN A 396 -5.02 5.44 -5.93
CA ASN A 396 -5.27 6.67 -6.69
C ASN A 396 -6.62 6.62 -7.42
N GLU A 397 -7.66 7.03 -6.75
CA GLU A 397 -9.01 7.15 -7.30
C GLU A 397 -9.17 8.48 -8.07
N GLY A 398 -8.58 8.56 -9.27
CA GLY A 398 -8.83 9.66 -10.20
C GLY A 398 -8.06 10.97 -9.95
N ASN A 399 -7.11 10.98 -9.01
CA ASN A 399 -6.25 12.14 -8.78
C ASN A 399 -5.00 12.12 -9.67
N ASP A 400 -4.46 13.30 -9.98
CA ASP A 400 -3.21 13.46 -10.76
C ASP A 400 -1.94 13.21 -9.94
N PHE A 401 -2.06 12.87 -8.65
CA PHE A 401 -0.95 12.68 -7.72
C PHE A 401 -1.04 11.34 -6.99
N ASP A 402 -0.02 11.03 -6.21
CA ASP A 402 0.03 9.92 -5.27
C ASP A 402 -1.04 10.03 -4.17
N ALA A 403 -1.41 8.90 -3.55
CA ALA A 403 -2.22 8.87 -2.34
C ALA A 403 -1.31 8.84 -1.09
N TYR A 404 -1.77 9.40 0.00
CA TYR A 404 -1.02 9.38 1.27
C TYR A 404 -1.24 8.07 2.00
N VAL A 405 -0.15 7.31 2.24
CA VAL A 405 -0.18 6.00 2.89
C VAL A 405 0.56 6.05 4.23
N LEU A 406 -0.08 5.57 5.29
CA LEU A 406 0.43 5.67 6.66
C LEU A 406 1.82 5.04 6.85
N GLY A 407 2.11 3.94 6.16
CA GLY A 407 3.40 3.25 6.28
C GLY A 407 4.57 3.97 5.61
N LEU A 408 4.33 4.98 4.77
CA LEU A 408 5.39 5.74 4.12
C LEU A 408 5.88 6.88 5.03
N GLU A 409 7.14 6.85 5.43
CA GLU A 409 7.75 7.86 6.29
C GLU A 409 7.58 9.27 5.73
N ARG A 410 7.73 9.44 4.41
CA ARG A 410 7.58 10.73 3.73
C ARG A 410 6.19 11.35 3.94
N ASP A 411 5.15 10.53 3.99
CA ASP A 411 3.77 10.99 4.09
C ASP A 411 3.39 11.37 5.54
N ILE A 412 4.07 10.83 6.54
CA ILE A 412 3.76 11.08 7.96
C ILE A 412 4.65 12.15 8.61
N LYS A 413 5.71 12.62 7.95
CA LYS A 413 6.62 13.64 8.51
C LYS A 413 6.06 15.05 8.52
N ALA A 414 4.97 15.33 7.83
CA ALA A 414 4.35 16.65 7.70
C ALA A 414 5.36 17.75 7.26
N THR A 415 6.26 17.41 6.34
CA THR A 415 7.18 18.36 5.71
C THR A 415 6.69 18.76 4.32
N PRO A 416 7.09 19.92 3.76
CA PRO A 416 6.68 20.29 2.42
C PRO A 416 6.96 19.20 1.37
N PRO A 417 5.98 18.89 0.48
CA PRO A 417 4.73 19.61 0.23
C PRO A 417 3.54 19.15 1.09
N TYR A 418 3.71 18.29 2.07
CA TYR A 418 2.65 17.61 2.83
C TYR A 418 2.19 18.36 4.08
N ASP A 419 2.95 19.37 4.52
CA ASP A 419 2.75 20.15 5.76
C ASP A 419 1.43 20.97 5.80
N SER A 420 0.80 21.20 4.65
CA SER A 420 -0.50 21.86 4.55
C SER A 420 -1.70 20.91 4.56
N VAL A 421 -1.45 19.60 4.51
CA VAL A 421 -2.51 18.57 4.48
C VAL A 421 -2.94 18.25 5.90
N LYS A 422 -4.21 18.54 6.21
CA LYS A 422 -4.73 18.43 7.59
C LYS A 422 -4.64 17.00 8.14
N GLU A 423 -4.97 16.00 7.33
CA GLU A 423 -4.93 14.59 7.70
C GLU A 423 -3.51 14.15 8.07
N ILE A 424 -2.52 14.64 7.35
CA ILE A 424 -1.10 14.37 7.61
C ILE A 424 -0.65 15.08 8.90
N THR A 425 -0.98 16.37 9.05
CA THR A 425 -0.54 17.13 10.23
C THR A 425 -1.18 16.63 11.52
N ASP A 426 -2.46 16.21 11.50
CA ASP A 426 -3.12 15.61 12.66
C ASP A 426 -2.48 14.24 13.00
N SER A 427 -2.25 13.40 12.00
CA SER A 427 -1.59 12.10 12.18
C SER A 427 -0.14 12.23 12.67
N ASN A 428 0.61 13.21 12.14
CA ASN A 428 1.96 13.52 12.60
C ASN A 428 1.99 13.89 14.10
N LYS A 429 1.12 14.80 14.53
CA LYS A 429 1.01 15.19 15.94
C LYS A 429 0.73 13.99 16.84
N PHE A 430 -0.16 13.10 16.41
CA PHE A 430 -0.48 11.89 17.14
C PHE A 430 0.73 10.92 17.20
N LEU A 431 1.35 10.63 16.05
CA LEU A 431 2.44 9.65 15.95
C LEU A 431 3.70 10.09 16.69
N TYR A 432 4.00 11.38 16.68
CA TYR A 432 5.22 11.95 17.30
C TYR A 432 4.98 12.67 18.63
N GLU A 433 3.85 12.42 19.28
CA GLU A 433 3.57 12.95 20.62
C GLU A 433 4.65 12.52 21.61
N ALA A 434 5.22 13.52 22.30
CA ALA A 434 6.34 13.31 23.22
C ALA A 434 6.00 12.28 24.32
N GLY A 435 6.89 11.32 24.52
CA GLY A 435 6.75 10.28 25.54
C GLY A 435 5.83 9.11 25.19
N LYS A 436 5.10 9.16 24.08
CA LYS A 436 4.19 8.07 23.67
C LYS A 436 4.90 6.98 22.86
N ASN A 437 6.00 7.31 22.18
CA ASN A 437 6.79 6.36 21.38
C ASN A 437 5.92 5.53 20.40
N ARG A 438 5.01 6.18 19.66
CA ARG A 438 4.02 5.51 18.84
C ARG A 438 4.57 4.95 17.52
N THR A 439 5.77 5.34 17.11
CA THR A 439 6.37 4.92 15.84
C THR A 439 7.77 4.38 16.04
N ALA A 440 8.09 3.25 15.44
CA ALA A 440 9.43 2.69 15.35
C ALA A 440 9.79 2.45 13.89
N PHE A 441 10.88 3.04 13.43
CA PHE A 441 11.38 2.87 12.07
C PHE A 441 12.45 1.79 12.02
N SER A 442 12.32 0.87 11.08
CA SER A 442 13.32 -0.13 10.78
C SER A 442 14.44 0.48 9.91
N GLN A 443 15.70 0.26 10.20
CA GLN A 443 16.25 -0.55 11.29
C GLN A 443 16.45 0.32 12.53
N THR A 444 16.01 -0.18 13.67
CA THR A 444 16.25 0.51 14.92
C THR A 444 17.70 0.33 15.38
N ASP A 445 18.22 1.33 16.07
CA ASP A 445 19.50 1.26 16.75
C ASP A 445 19.53 0.11 17.78
N GLY A 446 20.70 -0.51 17.97
CA GLY A 446 20.90 -1.60 18.95
C GLY A 446 20.60 -1.23 20.39
N THR A 447 20.54 0.08 20.72
CA THR A 447 20.18 0.64 22.04
C THR A 447 18.68 0.87 22.19
N ALA A 448 17.87 0.65 21.16
CA ALA A 448 16.42 0.84 21.22
C ALA A 448 15.81 0.03 22.36
N SER A 449 14.86 0.65 23.09
CA SER A 449 14.14 0.03 24.19
C SER A 449 13.34 -1.19 23.71
N GLU A 450 13.12 -2.14 24.61
CA GLU A 450 12.16 -3.23 24.35
C GLU A 450 10.79 -2.65 23.97
N GLY A 451 10.11 -3.29 23.03
CA GLY A 451 8.86 -2.79 22.45
C GLY A 451 9.02 -1.73 21.35
N LEU A 452 10.27 -1.33 21.01
CA LEU A 452 10.60 -0.39 19.92
C LEU A 452 11.54 -1.00 18.89
N ARG A 453 12.02 -2.23 19.09
CA ARG A 453 13.02 -2.85 18.21
C ARG A 453 12.36 -3.43 16.96
N THR A 454 12.95 -3.14 15.80
CA THR A 454 12.55 -3.68 14.49
C THR A 454 13.77 -3.67 13.57
N GLN A 455 13.95 -4.74 12.77
CA GLN A 455 15.07 -4.92 11.85
C GLN A 455 14.61 -5.30 10.45
N SER A 456 13.30 -5.27 10.17
CA SER A 456 12.74 -5.60 8.88
C SER A 456 13.31 -4.72 7.76
N LEU A 457 13.68 -5.33 6.63
CA LEU A 457 14.22 -4.65 5.44
C LEU A 457 13.28 -4.74 4.25
N SER A 458 12.11 -5.33 4.41
CA SER A 458 11.11 -5.38 3.35
C SER A 458 9.70 -5.29 3.95
N HIS A 459 8.78 -4.79 3.16
CA HIS A 459 7.37 -4.65 3.54
C HIS A 459 6.75 -5.96 4.06
N GLY A 460 7.08 -7.06 3.41
CA GLY A 460 6.51 -8.38 3.75
C GLY A 460 7.18 -9.11 4.91
N SER A 461 8.29 -8.60 5.48
CA SER A 461 9.09 -9.35 6.46
C SER A 461 8.85 -8.96 7.92
N PHE A 462 7.98 -8.01 8.23
CA PHE A 462 7.74 -7.55 9.61
C PHE A 462 7.19 -8.64 10.53
N ASP A 463 6.39 -9.56 10.03
CA ASP A 463 5.85 -10.70 10.78
C ASP A 463 6.81 -11.93 10.80
N ASP A 464 7.97 -11.81 10.13
CA ASP A 464 9.10 -12.73 10.17
C ASP A 464 10.34 -12.15 10.89
N ASP A 465 10.34 -10.85 11.20
CA ASP A 465 11.44 -10.19 11.89
C ASP A 465 11.37 -10.42 13.41
N ASP A 466 12.34 -11.17 13.95
CA ASP A 466 12.42 -11.51 15.37
C ASP A 466 12.43 -10.28 16.28
N ALA A 467 13.03 -9.18 15.84
CA ALA A 467 13.09 -7.94 16.63
C ALA A 467 11.71 -7.28 16.73
N THR A 468 10.96 -7.23 15.62
CA THR A 468 9.58 -6.73 15.59
C THR A 468 8.67 -7.63 16.41
N ILE A 469 8.71 -8.94 16.19
CA ILE A 469 7.90 -9.91 16.95
C ILE A 469 8.25 -9.87 18.44
N GLY A 470 9.54 -9.77 18.79
CA GLY A 470 9.99 -9.59 20.17
C GLY A 470 9.40 -8.34 20.81
N SER A 471 9.37 -7.21 20.09
CA SER A 471 8.77 -5.96 20.55
C SER A 471 7.26 -6.08 20.73
N ILE A 472 6.57 -6.73 19.81
CA ILE A 472 5.12 -6.98 19.94
C ILE A 472 4.83 -7.86 21.15
N LYS A 473 5.59 -8.95 21.32
CA LYS A 473 5.45 -9.85 22.49
C LYS A 473 5.67 -9.10 23.81
N PHE A 474 6.72 -8.28 23.90
CA PHE A 474 6.96 -7.43 25.06
C PHE A 474 5.79 -6.48 25.35
N MET A 475 5.23 -5.85 24.33
CA MET A 475 4.07 -4.97 24.53
C MET A 475 2.81 -5.72 24.99
N LEU A 476 2.60 -6.94 24.50
CA LEU A 476 1.40 -7.74 24.79
C LEU A 476 1.49 -8.50 26.13
N SER A 477 2.70 -8.72 26.66
CA SER A 477 2.90 -9.34 27.97
C SER A 477 2.43 -8.43 29.09
#